data_99bf8e55ea80b7ba09f7e4a25d5e86dd
#
_entry.id   99bf8e55ea80b7ba09f7e4a25d5e86dd
#
_cell.length_a   1.000
_cell.length_b   1.000
_cell.length_c   1.000
_cell.angle_alpha   90.00
_cell.angle_beta   90.00
_cell.angle_gamma   90.00
#
_symmetry.space_group_name_H-M   'P 1'
#
loop_
_entity.id
_entity.type
_entity.pdbx_description
1 polymer ?
#
loop_
_entity_poly.entity_id
_entity_poly.type
_entity_poly.pdbx_seq_one_letter_code
_entity_poly.pdbx_strand_id
1 'polypeptide(L)'
;MNALRMSAILCTGALAAVAIATATAQTPRGQSTKQLVSVDLASEIDSVQGRILRMQMTTYDPGASNTAHSHKDRPEVVYVLSGKIIDHRGDVAKEYGAGESFTAGKDTMHWMENQGGLPAVLIVSTIVKKE
;
A
#
# COMPACT_ATOMS: atom_id res chain seq x y z
N MET A 1 -38.02 -49.12 -45.58
CA MET A 1 -36.89 -48.24 -45.92
C MET A 1 -36.92 -47.08 -44.93
N ASN A 2 -36.17 -47.20 -43.82
CA ASN A 2 -36.14 -46.22 -42.75
C ASN A 2 -34.82 -45.44 -42.81
N ALA A 3 -34.92 -44.14 -43.07
CA ALA A 3 -33.79 -43.24 -43.11
C ALA A 3 -33.47 -42.76 -41.66
N LEU A 4 -32.31 -43.14 -41.16
CA LEU A 4 -31.78 -42.70 -39.88
C LEU A 4 -31.25 -41.24 -40.04
N ARG A 5 -31.86 -40.32 -39.30
CA ARG A 5 -31.33 -38.94 -39.20
C ARG A 5 -30.30 -38.87 -38.07
N MET A 6 -29.04 -38.71 -38.41
CA MET A 6 -27.98 -38.37 -37.45
C MET A 6 -28.04 -36.87 -37.14
N SER A 7 -28.38 -36.53 -35.91
CA SER A 7 -28.24 -35.14 -35.42
C SER A 7 -26.84 -34.95 -34.88
N ALA A 8 -26.08 -34.05 -35.52
CA ALA A 8 -24.79 -33.61 -35.03
C ALA A 8 -25.00 -32.54 -33.93
N ILE A 9 -24.54 -32.86 -32.71
CA ILE A 9 -24.50 -31.91 -31.59
C ILE A 9 -23.21 -31.11 -31.75
N LEU A 10 -23.32 -29.82 -32.08
CA LEU A 10 -22.20 -28.87 -32.02
C LEU A 10 -22.02 -28.45 -30.55
N CYS A 11 -20.95 -28.92 -29.90
CA CYS A 11 -20.49 -28.38 -28.65
C CYS A 11 -19.68 -27.08 -28.90
N THR A 12 -20.30 -25.93 -28.70
CA THR A 12 -19.58 -24.63 -28.64
C THR A 12 -18.93 -24.47 -27.29
N GLY A 13 -17.64 -24.79 -27.20
CA GLY A 13 -16.83 -24.49 -26.04
C GLY A 13 -16.56 -23.00 -25.95
N ALA A 14 -17.11 -22.34 -24.94
CA ALA A 14 -16.77 -20.96 -24.61
C ALA A 14 -15.40 -20.95 -23.92
N LEU A 15 -14.36 -20.43 -24.62
CA LEU A 15 -13.09 -20.11 -23.97
C LEU A 15 -13.29 -18.85 -23.09
N ALA A 16 -13.30 -19.05 -21.77
CA ALA A 16 -13.20 -17.95 -20.82
C ALA A 16 -11.76 -17.42 -20.85
N ALA A 17 -11.55 -16.24 -21.43
CA ALA A 17 -10.28 -15.54 -21.34
C ALA A 17 -10.11 -15.00 -19.91
N VAL A 18 -9.20 -15.60 -19.15
CA VAL A 18 -8.76 -15.07 -17.84
C VAL A 18 -7.86 -13.88 -18.16
N ALA A 19 -8.37 -12.67 -17.95
CA ALA A 19 -7.57 -11.46 -17.98
C ALA A 19 -6.68 -11.42 -16.73
N ILE A 20 -5.39 -11.72 -16.90
CA ILE A 20 -4.39 -11.49 -15.84
C ILE A 20 -4.16 -9.98 -15.82
N ALA A 21 -4.73 -9.29 -14.84
CA ALA A 21 -4.41 -7.90 -14.58
C ALA A 21 -2.96 -7.83 -14.06
N THR A 22 -2.03 -7.43 -14.92
CA THR A 22 -0.68 -7.08 -14.51
C THR A 22 -0.77 -5.79 -13.69
N ALA A 23 -0.47 -5.86 -12.39
CA ALA A 23 -0.31 -4.68 -11.55
C ALA A 23 0.87 -3.87 -12.11
N THR A 24 0.56 -2.80 -12.83
CA THR A 24 1.57 -1.84 -13.30
C THR A 24 2.09 -1.09 -12.07
N ALA A 25 3.41 -1.12 -11.85
CA ALA A 25 4.06 -0.30 -10.84
C ALA A 25 3.71 1.17 -11.08
N GLN A 26 2.93 1.75 -10.15
CA GLN A 26 2.52 3.15 -10.25
C GLN A 26 3.69 4.07 -9.93
N THR A 27 3.87 5.10 -10.76
CA THR A 27 4.82 6.17 -10.50
C THR A 27 4.26 7.05 -9.37
N PRO A 28 5.05 7.40 -8.33
CA PRO A 28 4.60 8.28 -7.25
C PRO A 28 4.10 9.61 -7.82
N ARG A 29 2.89 10.03 -7.47
CA ARG A 29 2.31 11.31 -7.89
C ARG A 29 1.59 11.95 -6.72
N GLY A 30 1.79 13.27 -6.55
CA GLY A 30 1.03 14.06 -5.58
C GLY A 30 1.23 13.65 -4.12
N GLN A 31 2.36 12.99 -3.80
CA GLN A 31 2.77 12.69 -2.44
C GLN A 31 3.85 13.68 -2.02
N SER A 32 3.72 14.24 -0.83
CA SER A 32 4.74 15.04 -0.17
C SER A 32 4.97 14.56 1.26
N THR A 33 6.22 14.66 1.73
CA THR A 33 6.58 14.24 3.09
C THR A 33 7.45 15.32 3.74
N LYS A 34 7.08 15.71 4.97
CA LYS A 34 7.84 16.64 5.81
C LYS A 34 8.25 15.93 7.10
N GLN A 35 9.54 15.89 7.38
CA GLN A 35 10.02 15.45 8.69
C GLN A 35 9.64 16.48 9.75
N LEU A 36 9.06 16.01 10.85
CA LEU A 36 8.65 16.83 11.98
C LEU A 36 9.72 16.84 13.06
N VAL A 37 10.13 15.65 13.50
CA VAL A 37 11.10 15.45 14.58
C VAL A 37 11.77 14.08 14.44
N SER A 38 12.95 13.94 14.99
CA SER A 38 13.63 12.64 15.11
C SER A 38 14.51 12.60 16.38
N VAL A 39 14.78 11.38 16.84
CA VAL A 39 15.70 11.10 17.95
C VAL A 39 16.65 9.98 17.55
N ASP A 40 17.93 10.14 17.87
CA ASP A 40 18.94 9.08 17.71
C ASP A 40 18.76 8.05 18.84
N LEU A 41 18.42 6.83 18.47
CA LEU A 41 18.14 5.77 19.45
C LEU A 41 19.40 5.29 20.16
N ALA A 42 20.59 5.49 19.59
CA ALA A 42 21.84 5.09 20.23
C ALA A 42 22.15 5.88 21.51
N SER A 43 21.64 7.12 21.64
CA SER A 43 21.76 7.93 22.84
C SER A 43 20.72 7.61 23.91
N GLU A 44 19.65 6.90 23.53
CA GLU A 44 18.51 6.63 24.41
C GLU A 44 18.42 5.16 24.85
N ILE A 45 18.93 4.23 24.02
CA ILE A 45 18.82 2.78 24.23
C ILE A 45 20.15 2.12 23.91
N ASP A 46 20.87 1.62 24.91
CA ASP A 46 22.22 1.07 24.79
C ASP A 46 22.35 -0.06 23.75
N SER A 47 21.30 -0.85 23.57
CA SER A 47 21.29 -1.99 22.63
C SER A 47 20.90 -1.63 21.19
N VAL A 48 20.56 -0.34 20.91
CA VAL A 48 20.07 0.10 19.60
C VAL A 48 21.06 1.07 18.98
N GLN A 49 21.92 0.56 18.09
CA GLN A 49 22.94 1.36 17.41
C GLN A 49 22.55 1.65 15.95
N GLY A 50 22.95 2.82 15.45
CA GLY A 50 22.77 3.21 14.04
C GLY A 50 21.30 3.31 13.59
N ARG A 51 20.39 3.61 14.51
CA ARG A 51 18.96 3.78 14.25
C ARG A 51 18.45 5.12 14.77
N ILE A 52 17.52 5.68 14.03
CA ILE A 52 16.75 6.86 14.46
C ILE A 52 15.26 6.52 14.45
N LEU A 53 14.53 7.01 15.44
CA LEU A 53 13.08 7.13 15.40
C LEU A 53 12.75 8.52 14.86
N ARG A 54 11.97 8.58 13.80
CA ARG A 54 11.50 9.83 13.22
C ARG A 54 9.99 9.87 13.11
N MET A 55 9.43 11.06 13.22
CA MET A 55 8.03 11.35 12.92
C MET A 55 7.96 12.26 11.69
N GLN A 56 7.08 11.91 10.77
CA GLN A 56 6.86 12.62 9.52
C GLN A 56 5.37 12.88 9.31
N MET A 57 5.07 13.98 8.62
CA MET A 57 3.76 14.23 8.07
C MET A 57 3.81 13.96 6.55
N THR A 58 2.98 13.05 6.08
CA THR A 58 2.88 12.69 4.66
C THR A 58 1.50 13.07 4.15
N THR A 59 1.46 13.82 3.07
CA THR A 59 0.21 14.23 2.40
C THR A 59 0.10 13.54 1.05
N TYR A 60 -1.05 12.97 0.79
CA TYR A 60 -1.46 12.40 -0.50
C TYR A 60 -2.57 13.28 -1.07
N ASP A 61 -2.30 13.97 -2.16
CA ASP A 61 -3.32 14.70 -2.90
C ASP A 61 -4.39 13.75 -3.47
N PRO A 62 -5.58 14.24 -3.87
CA PRO A 62 -6.56 13.43 -4.59
C PRO A 62 -5.95 12.72 -5.81
N GLY A 63 -6.10 11.40 -5.89
CA GLY A 63 -5.50 10.56 -6.93
C GLY A 63 -4.02 10.24 -6.74
N ALA A 64 -3.39 10.69 -5.66
CA ALA A 64 -1.98 10.42 -5.37
C ALA A 64 -1.77 8.97 -4.92
N SER A 65 -0.61 8.42 -5.26
CA SER A 65 -0.15 7.11 -4.78
C SER A 65 1.35 7.09 -4.59
N ASN A 66 1.84 6.15 -3.77
CA ASN A 66 3.25 5.82 -3.73
C ASN A 66 3.52 4.48 -4.46
N THR A 67 4.78 4.11 -4.59
CA THR A 67 5.19 2.82 -5.15
C THR A 67 5.19 1.73 -4.09
N ALA A 68 4.99 0.47 -4.51
CA ALA A 68 5.13 -0.68 -3.63
C ALA A 68 6.54 -0.73 -3.01
N HIS A 69 6.59 -0.88 -1.69
CA HIS A 69 7.84 -0.89 -0.94
C HIS A 69 7.78 -1.80 0.29
N SER A 70 8.97 -2.21 0.75
CA SER A 70 9.13 -3.10 1.90
C SER A 70 9.39 -2.32 3.18
N HIS A 71 8.83 -2.82 4.28
CA HIS A 71 9.12 -2.35 5.63
C HIS A 71 10.13 -3.22 6.39
N LYS A 72 10.86 -4.11 5.68
CA LYS A 72 11.98 -4.83 6.26
C LYS A 72 13.00 -3.84 6.85
N ASP A 73 13.38 -4.03 8.10
CA ASP A 73 14.30 -3.16 8.86
C ASP A 73 13.83 -1.71 9.09
N ARG A 74 12.59 -1.39 8.76
CA ARG A 74 12.03 -0.04 8.98
C ARG A 74 10.55 -0.08 9.39
N PRO A 75 10.24 -0.64 10.56
CA PRO A 75 8.86 -0.71 11.03
C PRO A 75 8.28 0.69 11.21
N GLU A 76 6.98 0.81 10.94
CA GLU A 76 6.28 2.09 11.12
C GLU A 76 4.90 1.92 11.76
N VAL A 77 4.46 3.02 12.36
CA VAL A 77 3.11 3.24 12.85
C VAL A 77 2.55 4.44 12.10
N VAL A 78 1.37 4.29 11.54
CA VAL A 78 0.67 5.32 10.77
C VAL A 78 -0.62 5.71 11.48
N TYR A 79 -0.85 7.01 11.60
CA TYR A 79 -2.12 7.59 12.06
C TYR A 79 -2.68 8.49 10.97
N VAL A 80 -3.95 8.32 10.61
CA VAL A 80 -4.64 9.18 9.64
C VAL A 80 -5.15 10.42 10.35
N LEU A 81 -4.53 11.56 10.09
CA LEU A 81 -4.90 12.85 10.70
C LEU A 81 -6.16 13.43 10.03
N SER A 82 -6.24 13.35 8.70
CA SER A 82 -7.40 13.81 7.92
C SER A 82 -7.51 13.08 6.59
N GLY A 83 -8.70 13.10 5.99
CA GLY A 83 -8.96 12.41 4.73
C GLY A 83 -9.07 10.90 4.89
N LYS A 84 -8.79 10.18 3.81
CA LYS A 84 -8.82 8.72 3.74
C LYS A 84 -7.66 8.22 2.90
N ILE A 85 -7.10 7.08 3.28
CA ILE A 85 -6.03 6.41 2.54
C ILE A 85 -6.35 4.93 2.37
N ILE A 86 -6.04 4.37 1.21
CA ILE A 86 -6.16 2.93 0.96
C ILE A 86 -4.77 2.33 1.01
N ASP A 87 -4.61 1.31 1.85
CA ASP A 87 -3.39 0.52 2.01
C ASP A 87 -3.56 -0.81 1.27
N HIS A 88 -2.69 -1.08 0.31
CA HIS A 88 -2.71 -2.28 -0.52
C HIS A 88 -1.59 -3.23 -0.11
N ARG A 89 -1.95 -4.44 0.28
CA ARG A 89 -1.03 -5.53 0.67
C ARG A 89 -1.34 -6.79 -0.12
N GLY A 90 -0.57 -7.06 -1.17
CA GLY A 90 -0.90 -8.11 -2.12
C GLY A 90 -2.28 -7.87 -2.74
N ASP A 91 -3.17 -8.85 -2.60
CA ASP A 91 -4.55 -8.79 -3.13
C ASP A 91 -5.55 -8.13 -2.17
N VAL A 92 -5.09 -7.66 -1.00
CA VAL A 92 -5.94 -7.03 0.02
C VAL A 92 -5.77 -5.52 -0.04
N ALA A 93 -6.89 -4.80 -0.15
CA ALA A 93 -6.95 -3.36 -0.03
C ALA A 93 -7.82 -2.98 1.17
N LYS A 94 -7.32 -2.08 2.03
CA LYS A 94 -8.06 -1.59 3.19
C LYS A 94 -8.01 -0.08 3.27
N GLU A 95 -9.20 0.54 3.36
CA GLU A 95 -9.34 1.98 3.60
C GLU A 95 -9.20 2.29 5.09
N TYR A 96 -8.48 3.37 5.40
CA TYR A 96 -8.37 3.97 6.73
C TYR A 96 -8.76 5.44 6.64
N GLY A 97 -9.67 5.86 7.52
CA GLY A 97 -10.15 7.23 7.65
C GLY A 97 -9.51 7.99 8.81
N ALA A 98 -9.83 9.28 8.92
CA ALA A 98 -9.35 10.14 10.01
C ALA A 98 -9.61 9.53 11.38
N GLY A 99 -8.60 9.51 12.26
CA GLY A 99 -8.63 8.89 13.58
C GLY A 99 -8.22 7.42 13.62
N GLU A 100 -8.11 6.75 12.48
CA GLU A 100 -7.66 5.37 12.40
C GLU A 100 -6.12 5.26 12.28
N SER A 101 -5.60 4.09 12.64
CA SER A 101 -4.17 3.81 12.58
C SER A 101 -3.90 2.39 12.13
N PHE A 102 -2.69 2.18 11.61
CA PHE A 102 -2.19 0.87 11.22
C PHE A 102 -0.67 0.79 11.38
N THR A 103 -0.14 -0.41 11.25
CA THR A 103 1.31 -0.65 11.31
C THR A 103 1.80 -1.32 10.04
N ALA A 104 3.06 -1.08 9.69
CA ALA A 104 3.78 -1.86 8.69
C ALA A 104 5.07 -2.40 9.32
N GLY A 105 5.14 -3.71 9.46
CA GLY A 105 6.26 -4.44 10.06
C GLY A 105 7.18 -5.06 9.02
N LYS A 106 8.16 -5.83 9.51
CA LYS A 106 9.25 -6.42 8.70
C LYS A 106 8.79 -7.23 7.47
N ASP A 107 7.61 -7.86 7.53
CA ASP A 107 7.07 -8.70 6.48
C ASP A 107 6.05 -7.97 5.59
N THR A 108 5.88 -6.64 5.81
CA THR A 108 4.96 -5.83 5.02
C THR A 108 5.62 -5.38 3.73
N MET A 109 4.97 -5.73 2.62
CA MET A 109 5.16 -5.14 1.30
C MET A 109 3.84 -4.47 0.95
N HIS A 110 3.84 -3.15 0.76
CA HIS A 110 2.62 -2.42 0.48
C HIS A 110 2.83 -1.16 -0.38
N TRP A 111 1.74 -0.60 -0.81
CA TRP A 111 1.66 0.74 -1.40
C TRP A 111 0.33 1.38 -0.98
N MET A 112 0.27 2.70 -1.03
CA MET A 112 -0.90 3.46 -0.59
C MET A 112 -1.38 4.41 -1.67
N GLU A 113 -2.70 4.68 -1.69
CA GLU A 113 -3.30 5.67 -2.59
C GLU A 113 -4.46 6.42 -1.92
N ASN A 114 -4.67 7.65 -2.38
CA ASN A 114 -5.82 8.46 -2.05
C ASN A 114 -6.80 8.50 -3.24
N GLN A 115 -7.87 7.72 -3.17
CA GLN A 115 -8.97 7.75 -4.16
C GLN A 115 -10.07 8.74 -3.78
N GLY A 116 -9.94 9.48 -2.68
CA GLY A 116 -10.89 10.49 -2.23
C GLY A 116 -10.76 11.80 -3.00
N GLY A 117 -11.72 12.69 -2.77
CA GLY A 117 -11.74 14.04 -3.36
C GLY A 117 -11.01 15.11 -2.54
N LEU A 118 -10.47 14.76 -1.36
CA LEU A 118 -9.72 15.65 -0.47
C LEU A 118 -8.36 15.06 -0.17
N PRO A 119 -7.35 15.89 0.18
CA PRO A 119 -6.05 15.41 0.61
C PRO A 119 -6.15 14.47 1.83
N ALA A 120 -5.40 13.39 1.82
CA ALA A 120 -5.19 12.53 2.98
C ALA A 120 -3.88 12.94 3.66
N VAL A 121 -3.93 13.23 4.97
CA VAL A 121 -2.77 13.61 5.77
C VAL A 121 -2.51 12.54 6.81
N LEU A 122 -1.29 12.01 6.79
CA LEU A 122 -0.84 10.93 7.67
C LEU A 122 0.26 11.44 8.59
N ILE A 123 0.25 11.00 9.84
CA ILE A 123 1.40 11.07 10.74
C ILE A 123 2.04 9.69 10.76
N VAL A 124 3.30 9.63 10.38
CA VAL A 124 4.07 8.39 10.24
C VAL A 124 5.24 8.42 11.21
N SER A 125 5.28 7.46 12.13
CA SER A 125 6.43 7.24 13.03
C SER A 125 7.15 5.97 12.60
N THR A 126 8.43 6.08 12.28
CA THR A 126 9.22 4.95 11.75
C THR A 126 10.62 4.92 12.34
N ILE A 127 11.15 3.70 12.53
CA ILE A 127 12.55 3.49 12.85
C ILE A 127 13.30 3.18 11.56
N VAL A 128 14.34 3.95 11.29
CA VAL A 128 15.18 3.79 10.09
C VAL A 128 16.67 3.74 10.45
N LYS A 129 17.51 3.32 9.51
CA LYS A 129 18.97 3.44 9.66
C LYS A 129 19.34 4.92 9.69
N LYS A 130 20.32 5.25 10.53
CA LYS A 130 20.98 6.55 10.52
C LYS A 130 21.88 6.61 9.30
N GLU A 131 21.72 7.64 8.48
CA GLU A 131 22.59 7.96 7.34
C GLU A 131 23.91 8.56 7.81
#